data_26f07d5a2dcb56e7e1300ed4bdc68a90
#
_entry.id   26f07d5a2dcb56e7e1300ed4bdc68a90
#
_cell.length_a   1.000
_cell.length_b   1.000
_cell.length_c   1.000
_cell.angle_alpha   90.00
_cell.angle_beta   90.00
_cell.angle_gamma   90.00
#
_symmetry.space_group_name_H-M   'P 1'
#
loop_
_entity.id
_entity.type
_entity.pdbx_description
1 polymer ?
#
loop_
_entity_poly.entity_id
_entity_poly.type
_entity_poly.pdbx_seq_one_letter_code
_entity_poly.pdbx_strand_id
1 'polypeptide(L)'
;MSAIPSHEELAQALGQTWHISWEGHPGIDVALIEVNQGRAMNPRFHCYDAVFRQPAGVDLPQHTYTLHSPNATSWWVMLTPIGPDDDGLRLLQAVFHVRTPAPALP
;
A
#
# COMPACT_ATOMS: atom_id res chain seq x y z
N MET A 1 9.70 -6.80 13.64
CA MET A 1 8.46 -6.86 12.86
C MET A 1 8.08 -5.46 12.42
N SER A 2 7.92 -5.23 11.15
CA SER A 2 7.55 -3.88 10.69
C SER A 2 6.04 -3.68 10.78
N ALA A 3 5.64 -2.45 11.11
CA ALA A 3 4.23 -2.08 11.21
C ALA A 3 3.60 -1.82 9.84
N ILE A 4 4.40 -1.77 8.80
CA ILE A 4 3.96 -1.52 7.42
C ILE A 4 4.81 -2.37 6.46
N PRO A 5 4.30 -2.65 5.25
CA PRO A 5 5.10 -3.37 4.27
C PRO A 5 6.30 -2.52 3.83
N SER A 6 7.42 -3.17 3.58
CA SER A 6 8.59 -2.48 3.07
C SER A 6 8.44 -2.23 1.57
N HIS A 7 9.22 -1.28 1.05
CA HIS A 7 9.25 -1.02 -0.40
C HIS A 7 9.59 -2.30 -1.16
N GLU A 8 10.54 -3.08 -0.66
CA GLU A 8 10.96 -4.32 -1.28
C GLU A 8 9.85 -5.36 -1.31
N GLU A 9 9.12 -5.52 -0.20
CA GLU A 9 7.97 -6.44 -0.15
C GLU A 9 6.90 -6.05 -1.16
N LEU A 10 6.62 -4.76 -1.29
CA LEU A 10 5.67 -4.26 -2.28
C LEU A 10 6.17 -4.52 -3.69
N ALA A 11 7.43 -4.20 -3.97
CA ALA A 11 7.99 -4.37 -5.31
C ALA A 11 8.00 -5.83 -5.75
N GLN A 12 8.29 -6.75 -4.84
CA GLN A 12 8.30 -8.18 -5.14
C GLN A 12 6.91 -8.73 -5.46
N ALA A 13 5.86 -8.10 -4.95
CA ALA A 13 4.49 -8.53 -5.16
C ALA A 13 3.72 -7.62 -6.14
N LEU A 14 4.44 -6.80 -6.89
CA LEU A 14 3.84 -5.94 -7.91
C LEU A 14 3.18 -6.78 -8.98
N GLY A 15 1.95 -6.40 -9.35
CA GLY A 15 1.17 -7.15 -10.33
C GLY A 15 0.38 -8.31 -9.73
N GLN A 16 0.55 -8.58 -8.44
CA GLN A 16 -0.17 -9.68 -7.79
C GLN A 16 -1.44 -9.17 -7.10
N THR A 17 -2.29 -10.12 -6.75
CA THR A 17 -3.53 -9.84 -6.03
C THR A 17 -3.23 -9.73 -4.53
N TRP A 18 -3.68 -8.63 -3.95
CA TRP A 18 -3.66 -8.39 -2.52
C TRP A 18 -5.10 -8.39 -2.02
N HIS A 19 -5.29 -8.44 -0.73
CA HIS A 19 -6.60 -8.43 -0.13
C HIS A 19 -6.67 -7.32 0.91
N ILE A 20 -7.77 -6.57 0.94
CA ILE A 20 -8.01 -5.58 1.99
C ILE A 20 -9.31 -5.91 2.69
N SER A 21 -9.32 -5.73 4.00
CA SER A 21 -10.50 -6.00 4.81
C SER A 21 -10.66 -4.90 5.86
N TRP A 22 -11.84 -4.86 6.46
CA TRP A 22 -12.14 -3.91 7.53
C TRP A 22 -13.14 -4.54 8.49
N GLU A 23 -13.30 -3.90 9.62
CA GLU A 23 -14.13 -4.44 10.68
C GLU A 23 -15.55 -4.70 10.18
N GLY A 24 -16.05 -5.91 10.45
CA GLY A 24 -17.39 -6.30 10.06
C GLY A 24 -17.55 -6.71 8.60
N HIS A 25 -16.46 -6.79 7.85
CA HIS A 25 -16.52 -7.15 6.43
C HIS A 25 -15.37 -8.07 6.06
N PRO A 26 -15.61 -9.11 5.28
CA PRO A 26 -14.53 -10.04 4.87
C PRO A 26 -13.53 -9.42 3.91
N GLY A 27 -13.85 -8.28 3.29
CA GLY A 27 -12.93 -7.58 2.43
C GLY A 27 -13.09 -7.89 0.96
N ILE A 28 -12.17 -7.35 0.18
CA ILE A 28 -12.13 -7.52 -1.28
C ILE A 28 -10.70 -7.74 -1.75
N ASP A 29 -10.57 -8.32 -2.92
CA ASP A 29 -9.28 -8.44 -3.58
C ASP A 29 -8.99 -7.16 -4.39
N VAL A 30 -7.74 -6.75 -4.38
CA VAL A 30 -7.27 -5.58 -5.13
C VAL A 30 -5.96 -5.95 -5.82
N ALA A 31 -5.66 -5.27 -6.92
CA ALA A 31 -4.42 -5.52 -7.65
C ALA A 31 -3.40 -4.45 -7.31
N LEU A 32 -2.20 -4.84 -6.93
CA LEU A 32 -1.10 -3.90 -6.75
C LEU A 32 -0.54 -3.56 -8.11
N ILE A 33 -0.79 -2.33 -8.58
CA ILE A 33 -0.45 -1.92 -9.95
C ILE A 33 0.76 -0.99 -10.03
N GLU A 34 1.09 -0.30 -8.94
CA GLU A 34 2.25 0.60 -8.93
C GLU A 34 2.91 0.58 -7.56
N VAL A 35 4.22 0.65 -7.57
CA VAL A 35 5.02 0.91 -6.38
C VAL A 35 6.00 1.99 -6.76
N ASN A 36 5.95 3.12 -6.06
CA ASN A 36 6.78 4.27 -6.38
C ASN A 36 7.68 4.61 -5.20
N GLN A 37 8.89 5.00 -5.50
CA GLN A 37 9.78 5.53 -4.48
C GLN A 37 9.70 7.04 -4.53
N GLY A 38 9.24 7.64 -3.44
CA GLY A 38 9.09 9.08 -3.34
C GLY A 38 10.38 9.75 -2.88
N ARG A 39 10.31 11.09 -2.87
CA ARG A 39 11.43 11.89 -2.39
C ARG A 39 11.19 12.21 -0.92
N ALA A 40 12.09 11.77 -0.07
CA ALA A 40 12.02 12.08 1.37
C ALA A 40 12.35 13.55 1.62
N MET A 41 11.76 14.11 2.67
CA MET A 41 12.03 15.48 3.09
C MET A 41 13.48 15.67 3.54
N ASN A 42 14.11 14.61 4.03
CA ASN A 42 15.50 14.63 4.46
C ASN A 42 16.04 13.20 4.43
N PRO A 43 17.37 13.01 4.52
CA PRO A 43 17.98 11.68 4.39
C PRO A 43 17.65 10.71 5.54
N ARG A 44 16.98 11.16 6.59
CA ARG A 44 16.59 10.30 7.71
C ARG A 44 15.30 9.53 7.42
N PHE A 45 14.58 9.89 6.37
CA PHE A 45 13.31 9.26 6.04
C PHE A 45 13.36 8.64 4.68
N HIS A 46 12.59 7.62 4.53
CA HIS A 46 12.43 6.88 3.29
C HIS A 46 10.94 6.93 2.94
N CYS A 47 10.63 7.45 1.78
CA CYS A 47 9.26 7.65 1.35
C CYS A 47 8.97 6.79 0.12
N TYR A 48 7.87 6.07 0.15
CA TYR A 48 7.41 5.28 -0.99
C TYR A 48 5.89 5.16 -0.94
N ASP A 49 5.30 4.78 -2.04
CA ASP A 49 3.85 4.56 -2.08
C ASP A 49 3.51 3.32 -2.89
N ALA A 50 2.27 2.88 -2.72
CA ALA A 50 1.70 1.76 -3.45
C ALA A 50 0.32 2.15 -3.92
N VAL A 51 -0.03 1.77 -5.15
CA VAL A 51 -1.34 2.01 -5.72
C VAL A 51 -2.01 0.68 -6.01
N PHE A 52 -3.21 0.52 -5.48
CA PHE A 52 -4.03 -0.67 -5.65
C PHE A 52 -5.25 -0.35 -6.48
N ARG A 53 -5.57 -1.22 -7.43
CA ARG A 53 -6.76 -1.07 -8.26
C ARG A 53 -7.89 -1.91 -7.68
N GLN A 54 -9.05 -1.27 -7.49
CA GLN A 54 -10.24 -1.94 -6.98
C GLN A 54 -10.97 -2.66 -8.12
N PRO A 55 -11.74 -3.70 -7.80
CA PRO A 55 -12.60 -4.35 -8.79
C PRO A 55 -13.62 -3.37 -9.36
N ALA A 56 -14.13 -3.69 -10.55
CA ALA A 56 -15.15 -2.86 -11.19
C ALA A 56 -16.37 -2.69 -10.29
N GLY A 57 -16.87 -1.46 -10.19
CA GLY A 57 -18.05 -1.17 -9.37
C GLY A 57 -17.77 -0.97 -7.90
N VAL A 58 -16.53 -1.07 -7.47
CA VAL A 58 -16.15 -0.86 -6.06
C VAL A 58 -15.54 0.53 -5.93
N ASP A 59 -15.98 1.26 -4.90
CA ASP A 59 -15.53 2.63 -4.63
C ASP A 59 -15.44 2.82 -3.12
N LEU A 60 -14.30 2.44 -2.55
CA LEU A 60 -14.09 2.51 -1.11
C LEU A 60 -13.60 3.89 -0.69
N PRO A 61 -14.04 4.37 0.49
CA PRO A 61 -13.58 5.65 1.02
C PRO A 61 -12.19 5.55 1.63
N GLN A 62 -11.60 6.70 1.94
CA GLN A 62 -10.39 6.76 2.75
C GLN A 62 -10.67 6.14 4.11
N HIS A 63 -9.85 5.19 4.51
CA HIS A 63 -10.02 4.47 5.76
C HIS A 63 -8.75 3.68 6.06
N THR A 64 -8.59 3.27 7.32
CA THR A 64 -7.54 2.34 7.68
C THR A 64 -8.06 0.92 7.48
N TYR A 65 -7.43 0.22 6.56
CA TYR A 65 -7.81 -1.15 6.21
C TYR A 65 -6.75 -2.13 6.70
N THR A 66 -7.13 -3.38 6.86
CA THR A 66 -6.15 -4.45 7.02
C THR A 66 -5.71 -4.87 5.63
N LEU A 67 -4.44 -4.68 5.32
CA LEU A 67 -3.85 -5.04 4.05
C LEU A 67 -3.18 -6.40 4.17
N HIS A 68 -3.59 -7.35 3.33
CA HIS A 68 -3.06 -8.70 3.32
C HIS A 68 -2.24 -8.92 2.06
N SER A 69 -0.98 -9.32 2.23
CA SER A 69 -0.11 -9.64 1.10
C SER A 69 -0.39 -11.03 0.54
N PRO A 70 0.09 -11.34 -0.68
CA PRO A 70 -0.02 -12.70 -1.21
C PRO A 70 0.67 -13.74 -0.33
N ASN A 71 1.62 -13.34 0.50
CA ASN A 71 2.36 -14.21 1.41
C ASN A 71 1.70 -14.34 2.79
N ALA A 72 0.45 -13.91 2.92
CA ALA A 72 -0.34 -14.00 4.15
C ALA A 72 0.21 -13.15 5.31
N THR A 73 0.96 -12.11 5.02
CA THR A 73 1.35 -11.10 6.00
C THR A 73 0.32 -9.98 5.99
N SER A 74 0.03 -9.40 7.15
CA SER A 74 -1.01 -8.38 7.26
C SER A 74 -0.50 -7.15 8.00
N TRP A 75 -1.01 -5.99 7.59
CA TRP A 75 -0.69 -4.70 8.22
C TRP A 75 -1.94 -3.83 8.24
N TRP A 76 -2.00 -2.91 9.19
CA TRP A 76 -3.01 -1.85 9.17
C TRP A 76 -2.45 -0.68 8.40
N VAL A 77 -3.13 -0.29 7.33
CA VAL A 77 -2.63 0.74 6.42
C VAL A 77 -3.78 1.67 6.04
N MET A 78 -3.52 2.97 6.08
CA MET A 78 -4.48 3.94 5.57
C MET A 78 -4.40 3.95 4.05
N LEU A 79 -5.55 3.73 3.41
CA LEU A 79 -5.67 3.80 1.95
C LEU A 79 -6.55 4.99 1.59
N THR A 80 -6.12 5.76 0.62
CA THR A 80 -6.79 6.97 0.19
C THR A 80 -7.23 6.82 -1.26
N PRO A 81 -8.51 7.08 -1.58
CA PRO A 81 -8.96 7.07 -2.98
C PRO A 81 -8.22 8.13 -3.79
N ILE A 82 -7.77 7.73 -4.97
CA ILE A 82 -7.21 8.66 -5.95
C ILE A 82 -8.00 8.52 -7.24
N GLY A 83 -7.74 9.36 -8.23
CA GLY A 83 -8.49 9.36 -9.47
C GLY A 83 -8.53 7.99 -10.13
N PRO A 84 -9.56 7.70 -10.92
CA PRO A 84 -9.66 6.43 -11.61
C PRO A 84 -8.54 6.27 -12.63
N ASP A 85 -8.24 5.01 -12.98
CA ASP A 85 -7.31 4.74 -14.07
C ASP A 85 -7.98 4.96 -15.43
N ASP A 86 -7.25 4.67 -16.51
CA ASP A 86 -7.75 4.89 -17.86
C ASP A 86 -8.97 4.03 -18.20
N ASP A 87 -9.16 2.92 -17.48
CA ASP A 87 -10.30 2.02 -17.66
C ASP A 87 -11.48 2.40 -16.77
N GLY A 88 -11.36 3.49 -16.00
CA GLY A 88 -12.41 3.94 -15.09
C GLY A 88 -12.48 3.18 -13.77
N LEU A 89 -11.52 2.30 -13.48
CA LEU A 89 -11.47 1.58 -12.22
C LEU A 89 -10.90 2.47 -11.12
N ARG A 90 -11.49 2.39 -9.94
CA ARG A 90 -11.08 3.20 -8.79
C ARG A 90 -9.77 2.70 -8.23
N LEU A 91 -8.95 3.63 -7.78
CA LEU A 91 -7.63 3.34 -7.21
C LEU A 91 -7.58 3.77 -5.76
N LEU A 92 -6.80 3.03 -4.97
CA LEU A 92 -6.47 3.38 -3.60
C LEU A 92 -4.96 3.51 -3.48
N GLN A 93 -4.51 4.52 -2.77
CA GLN A 93 -3.09 4.78 -2.58
C GLN A 93 -2.72 4.69 -1.11
N ALA A 94 -1.62 4.01 -0.82
CA ALA A 94 -1.00 4.02 0.49
C ALA A 94 0.33 4.75 0.38
N VAL A 95 0.56 5.73 1.25
CA VAL A 95 1.80 6.50 1.29
C VAL A 95 2.53 6.16 2.59
N PHE A 96 3.80 5.80 2.48
CA PHE A 96 4.59 5.38 3.62
C PHE A 96 5.77 6.33 3.83
N HIS A 97 5.93 6.78 5.05
CA HIS A 97 7.10 7.51 5.49
C HIS A 97 7.77 6.68 6.58
N VAL A 98 8.94 6.17 6.28
CA VAL A 98 9.66 5.30 7.20
C VAL A 98 10.98 5.95 7.57
N ARG A 99 11.30 5.92 8.85
CA ARG A 99 12.58 6.43 9.30
C ARG A 99 13.68 5.48 8.83
N THR A 100 14.63 6.04 8.09
CA THR A 100 15.80 5.27 7.66
C THR A 100 16.59 4.85 8.89
N PRO A 101 16.97 3.56 9.02
CA PRO A 101 17.81 3.14 10.13
C PRO A 101 19.10 3.95 10.15
N ALA A 102 19.50 4.39 11.34
CA ALA A 102 20.74 5.12 11.48
C ALA A 102 21.90 4.21 11.02
N PRO A 103 22.85 4.75 10.23
CA PRO A 103 24.00 3.95 9.86
C PRO A 103 24.77 3.55 11.11
N ALA A 104 25.36 2.34 11.08
CA ALA A 104 26.19 1.90 12.17
C ALA A 104 27.34 2.89 12.34
N LEU A 105 27.47 3.43 13.54
CA LEU A 105 28.54 4.36 13.80
C LEU A 105 29.85 3.60 13.91
N PRO A 106 30.91 4.15 13.31
CA PRO A 106 32.22 3.54 13.46
C PRO A 106 32.71 3.59 14.91
#